data_71e8f6b4fb3ae7e350e0e34322027c1f
#
_entry.id   71e8f6b4fb3ae7e350e0e34322027c1f
#
_cell.length_a   1.000
_cell.length_b   1.000
_cell.length_c   1.000
_cell.angle_alpha   90.00
_cell.angle_beta   90.00
_cell.angle_gamma   90.00
#
_symmetry.space_group_name_H-M   'P 1'
#
loop_
_entity.id
_entity.type
_entity.pdbx_description
1 polymer ?
#
loop_
_entity_poly.entity_id
_entity_poly.type
_entity_poly.pdbx_seq_one_letter_code
_entity_poly.pdbx_strand_id
1 'polypeptide(L)'
;MPDAPPYRTAFDNGVDRLYHYQKFNPEHLENTLVRGLVRFARPSSFNDPWDCKPVFSIPQDKNEREAMVRYMAAASAKHGTTLDSDESERRVQELITNPQELLRRPMDKLAPEMHKQMDERYRVYCLTRRPASPLMWAHYADHHRGICLEINVRQPDLCAAIQVQYRETYPSFRLDADRDLSPFYTKSSDWQYEDEYRLIAEEEDRAFSDRTLKTRNQFYKLPSGSLISIIIGVHAPDETRRTIRSIVDRSGKNLSIRQAARAPDRYEILIDPPI
;
A
#
# COMPACT_ATOMS: atom_id res chain seq x y z
N MET A 1 -12.62 17.20 13.93
CA MET A 1 -12.21 15.87 14.44
C MET A 1 -11.04 16.11 15.37
N PRO A 2 -10.92 15.42 16.53
CA PRO A 2 -9.68 15.50 17.29
C PRO A 2 -8.55 15.06 16.36
N ASP A 3 -7.43 15.77 16.41
CA ASP A 3 -6.27 15.56 15.57
C ASP A 3 -5.90 14.07 15.57
N ALA A 4 -5.99 13.43 14.39
CA ALA A 4 -5.48 12.08 14.26
C ALA A 4 -3.99 12.13 14.63
N PRO A 5 -3.48 11.16 15.39
CA PRO A 5 -2.06 11.15 15.73
C PRO A 5 -1.25 11.20 14.43
N PRO A 6 -0.17 11.99 14.39
CA PRO A 6 0.64 12.12 13.19
C PRO A 6 1.10 10.74 12.72
N TYR A 7 1.10 10.50 11.41
CA TYR A 7 1.64 9.27 10.85
C TYR A 7 3.11 9.12 11.25
N ARG A 8 3.45 7.94 11.75
CA ARG A 8 4.81 7.62 12.17
C ARG A 8 5.48 6.74 11.12
N THR A 9 6.69 7.10 10.78
CA THR A 9 7.52 6.31 9.85
C THR A 9 8.28 5.20 10.60
N ALA A 10 8.88 4.28 9.84
CA ALA A 10 9.80 3.29 10.39
C ALA A 10 10.97 3.99 11.12
N PHE A 11 11.45 5.11 10.59
CA PHE A 11 12.47 5.93 11.24
C PHE A 11 12.01 6.48 12.59
N ASP A 12 10.81 7.08 12.66
CA ASP A 12 10.26 7.65 13.90
C ASP A 12 10.05 6.57 14.99
N ASN A 13 9.78 5.35 14.57
CA ASN A 13 9.56 4.20 15.45
C ASN A 13 10.86 3.43 15.80
N GLY A 14 12.02 3.87 15.28
CA GLY A 14 13.30 3.20 15.49
C GLY A 14 13.34 1.78 14.90
N VAL A 15 12.60 1.54 13.82
CA VAL A 15 12.51 0.24 13.15
C VAL A 15 13.61 0.12 12.12
N ASP A 16 14.46 -0.90 12.26
CA ASP A 16 15.59 -1.14 11.37
C ASP A 16 15.28 -2.17 10.28
N ARG A 17 14.37 -3.08 10.58
CA ARG A 17 14.05 -4.23 9.73
C ARG A 17 12.54 -4.40 9.61
N LEU A 18 12.08 -4.59 8.38
CA LEU A 18 10.72 -4.95 8.04
C LEU A 18 10.72 -6.16 7.11
N TYR A 19 9.57 -6.81 7.00
CA TYR A 19 9.43 -8.10 6.33
C TYR A 19 8.32 -8.02 5.29
N HIS A 20 8.58 -8.56 4.09
CA HIS A 20 7.60 -8.65 3.02
C HIS A 20 7.28 -10.10 2.68
N TYR A 21 6.05 -10.51 2.93
CA TYR A 21 5.56 -11.85 2.59
C TYR A 21 5.11 -11.90 1.14
N GLN A 22 5.42 -12.98 0.45
CA GLN A 22 4.93 -13.19 -0.91
C GLN A 22 4.87 -14.68 -1.27
N LYS A 23 3.97 -15.00 -2.21
CA LYS A 23 4.02 -16.26 -2.91
C LYS A 23 5.35 -16.40 -3.65
N PHE A 24 5.95 -17.57 -3.64
CA PHE A 24 7.18 -17.81 -4.38
C PHE A 24 6.92 -17.73 -5.89
N ASN A 25 7.69 -16.89 -6.56
CA ASN A 25 7.79 -16.79 -8.01
C ASN A 25 9.27 -16.68 -8.37
N PRO A 26 9.85 -17.63 -9.12
CA PRO A 26 11.29 -17.62 -9.44
C PRO A 26 11.72 -16.39 -10.23
N GLU A 27 10.93 -15.94 -11.20
CA GLU A 27 11.25 -14.76 -12.01
C GLU A 27 11.25 -13.48 -11.16
N HIS A 28 10.27 -13.32 -10.27
CA HIS A 28 10.23 -12.17 -9.36
C HIS A 28 11.43 -12.19 -8.40
N LEU A 29 11.78 -13.35 -7.85
CA LEU A 29 12.94 -13.46 -6.97
C LEU A 29 14.24 -13.15 -7.72
N GLU A 30 14.41 -13.67 -8.94
CA GLU A 30 15.57 -13.37 -9.77
C GLU A 30 15.67 -11.88 -10.10
N ASN A 31 14.57 -11.21 -10.47
CA ASN A 31 14.54 -9.77 -10.67
C ASN A 31 14.92 -9.00 -9.39
N THR A 32 14.46 -9.46 -8.23
CA THR A 32 14.82 -8.85 -6.94
C THR A 32 16.31 -9.02 -6.64
N LEU A 33 16.86 -10.19 -6.87
CA LEU A 33 18.27 -10.47 -6.56
C LEU A 33 19.22 -9.85 -7.59
N VAL A 34 18.95 -9.99 -8.88
CA VAL A 34 19.87 -9.53 -9.92
C VAL A 34 19.72 -8.04 -10.17
N ARG A 35 18.51 -7.55 -10.29
CA ARG A 35 18.21 -6.16 -10.67
C ARG A 35 17.86 -5.25 -9.49
N GLY A 36 17.62 -5.80 -8.31
CA GLY A 36 17.15 -5.06 -7.14
C GLY A 36 15.69 -4.61 -7.25
N LEU A 37 14.88 -5.24 -8.11
CA LEU A 37 13.52 -4.82 -8.38
C LEU A 37 12.52 -5.57 -7.51
N VAL A 38 11.70 -4.83 -6.77
CA VAL A 38 10.56 -5.37 -6.02
C VAL A 38 9.26 -4.86 -6.62
N ARG A 39 8.22 -5.68 -6.56
CA ARG A 39 6.92 -5.32 -7.09
C ARG A 39 6.07 -4.66 -6.02
N PHE A 40 5.60 -3.46 -6.30
CA PHE A 40 4.57 -2.78 -5.53
C PHE A 40 3.19 -3.15 -6.07
N ALA A 41 2.28 -3.49 -5.20
CA ALA A 41 0.94 -3.93 -5.56
C ALA A 41 0.04 -2.75 -5.98
N ARG A 42 -0.96 -3.01 -6.82
CA ARG A 42 -2.06 -2.08 -7.06
C ARG A 42 -3.04 -2.13 -5.89
N PRO A 43 -3.66 -1.01 -5.49
CA PRO A 43 -4.73 -1.00 -4.49
C PRO A 43 -5.85 -1.99 -4.78
N SER A 44 -6.25 -2.13 -6.04
CA SER A 44 -7.31 -3.06 -6.47
C SER A 44 -6.98 -4.54 -6.26
N SER A 45 -5.70 -4.88 -6.07
CA SER A 45 -5.25 -6.27 -5.88
C SER A 45 -5.30 -6.74 -4.41
N PHE A 46 -5.68 -5.86 -3.48
CA PHE A 46 -5.76 -6.21 -2.07
C PHE A 46 -6.96 -7.11 -1.78
N ASN A 47 -6.77 -8.04 -0.86
CA ASN A 47 -7.79 -9.02 -0.44
C ASN A 47 -8.89 -8.41 0.43
N ASP A 48 -8.59 -7.33 1.15
CA ASP A 48 -9.57 -6.59 1.93
C ASP A 48 -10.39 -5.68 1.00
N PRO A 49 -11.73 -5.81 0.94
CA PRO A 49 -12.58 -4.99 0.07
C PRO A 49 -12.62 -3.51 0.45
N TRP A 50 -12.20 -3.15 1.65
CA TRP A 50 -12.15 -1.75 2.11
C TRP A 50 -10.76 -1.12 2.01
N ASP A 51 -9.70 -1.93 1.98
CA ASP A 51 -8.33 -1.43 2.02
C ASP A 51 -7.99 -0.60 0.77
N CYS A 52 -7.46 0.61 0.99
CA CYS A 52 -7.16 1.60 -0.06
C CYS A 52 -8.37 2.01 -0.93
N LYS A 53 -9.60 1.82 -0.46
CA LYS A 53 -10.83 2.20 -1.17
C LYS A 53 -11.65 3.20 -0.35
N PRO A 54 -11.24 4.47 -0.26
CA PRO A 54 -11.87 5.45 0.62
C PRO A 54 -13.35 5.65 0.30
N VAL A 55 -14.15 5.87 1.33
CA VAL A 55 -15.48 6.44 1.21
C VAL A 55 -15.36 7.96 1.25
N PHE A 56 -15.99 8.61 0.29
CA PHE A 56 -16.03 10.06 0.25
C PHE A 56 -17.28 10.58 0.94
N SER A 57 -17.10 11.59 1.80
CA SER A 57 -18.19 12.23 2.51
C SER A 57 -18.45 13.63 1.98
N ILE A 58 -19.70 14.05 2.11
CA ILE A 58 -20.11 15.42 1.84
C ILE A 58 -19.81 16.24 3.12
N PRO A 59 -19.00 17.32 3.05
CA PRO A 59 -18.71 18.15 4.19
C PRO A 59 -19.97 18.77 4.80
N GLN A 60 -20.05 18.83 6.12
CA GLN A 60 -21.15 19.50 6.82
C GLN A 60 -20.98 21.01 6.84
N ASP A 61 -19.76 21.49 6.82
CA ASP A 61 -19.45 22.92 6.73
C ASP A 61 -19.73 23.48 5.34
N LYS A 62 -20.30 24.69 5.28
CA LYS A 62 -20.70 25.32 4.01
C LYS A 62 -19.49 25.67 3.14
N ASN A 63 -18.41 26.20 3.72
CA ASN A 63 -17.23 26.63 2.97
C ASN A 63 -16.49 25.41 2.41
N GLU A 64 -16.44 24.33 3.20
CA GLU A 64 -15.85 23.06 2.76
C GLU A 64 -16.66 22.43 1.63
N ARG A 65 -17.99 22.49 1.68
CA ARG A 65 -18.86 22.05 0.58
C ARG A 65 -18.63 22.85 -0.69
N GLU A 66 -18.53 24.18 -0.55
CA GLU A 66 -18.24 25.04 -1.69
C GLU A 66 -16.91 24.70 -2.34
N ALA A 67 -15.84 24.50 -1.56
CA ALA A 67 -14.55 24.08 -2.07
C ALA A 67 -14.63 22.73 -2.79
N MET A 68 -15.33 21.75 -2.24
CA MET A 68 -15.55 20.44 -2.88
C MET A 68 -16.30 20.55 -4.18
N VAL A 69 -17.40 21.33 -4.23
CA VAL A 69 -18.21 21.49 -5.44
C VAL A 69 -17.42 22.18 -6.55
N ARG A 70 -16.64 23.24 -6.19
CA ARG A 70 -15.76 23.93 -7.15
C ARG A 70 -14.67 23.01 -7.70
N TYR A 71 -14.08 22.16 -6.84
CA TYR A 71 -13.13 21.15 -7.26
C TYR A 71 -13.77 20.16 -8.27
N MET A 72 -14.98 19.65 -7.97
CA MET A 72 -15.71 18.74 -8.84
C MET A 72 -16.04 19.38 -10.20
N ALA A 73 -16.46 20.65 -10.18
CA ALA A 73 -16.75 21.40 -11.40
C ALA A 73 -15.51 21.58 -12.27
N ALA A 74 -14.37 21.93 -11.66
CA ALA A 74 -13.09 22.06 -12.35
C ALA A 74 -12.58 20.72 -12.91
N ALA A 75 -12.76 19.62 -12.19
CA ALA A 75 -12.43 18.28 -12.66
C ALA A 75 -13.32 17.86 -13.85
N SER A 76 -14.61 18.13 -13.79
CA SER A 76 -15.56 17.85 -14.90
C SER A 76 -15.23 18.66 -16.16
N ALA A 77 -14.85 19.92 -16.02
CA ALA A 77 -14.44 20.76 -17.14
C ALA A 77 -13.20 20.23 -17.87
N LYS A 78 -12.24 19.64 -17.16
CA LYS A 78 -11.06 18.98 -17.76
C LYS A 78 -11.44 17.74 -18.60
N HIS A 79 -12.59 17.12 -18.33
CA HIS A 79 -13.08 15.94 -19.05
C HIS A 79 -14.12 16.26 -20.14
N GLY A 80 -14.24 17.52 -20.58
CA GLY A 80 -14.98 17.90 -21.78
C GLY A 80 -16.46 18.25 -21.59
N THR A 81 -16.92 18.41 -20.35
CA THR A 81 -18.27 18.94 -20.08
C THR A 81 -18.20 20.45 -19.91
N THR A 82 -18.19 21.19 -21.02
CA THR A 82 -18.30 22.67 -20.99
C THR A 82 -19.77 23.05 -20.81
N LEU A 83 -20.13 23.45 -19.61
CA LEU A 83 -21.33 24.24 -19.34
C LEU A 83 -21.00 25.71 -19.56
N ASP A 84 -22.00 26.50 -20.00
CA ASP A 84 -21.90 27.95 -19.96
C ASP A 84 -21.54 28.45 -18.57
N SER A 85 -20.79 29.55 -18.45
CA SER A 85 -20.27 30.06 -17.17
C SER A 85 -21.37 30.34 -16.15
N ASP A 86 -22.51 30.92 -16.62
CA ASP A 86 -23.64 31.29 -15.77
C ASP A 86 -24.46 30.07 -15.33
N GLU A 87 -24.56 29.05 -16.17
CA GLU A 87 -25.20 27.79 -15.84
C GLU A 87 -24.33 26.97 -14.88
N SER A 88 -23.01 27.02 -15.06
CA SER A 88 -22.05 26.40 -14.15
C SER A 88 -22.11 26.99 -12.75
N GLU A 89 -22.12 28.31 -12.62
CA GLU A 89 -22.19 28.98 -11.31
C GLU A 89 -23.54 28.73 -10.64
N ARG A 90 -24.65 28.81 -11.36
CA ARG A 90 -25.98 28.48 -10.83
C ARG A 90 -26.03 27.05 -10.30
N ARG A 91 -25.49 26.09 -11.02
CA ARG A 91 -25.45 24.69 -10.61
C ARG A 91 -24.55 24.45 -9.39
N VAL A 92 -23.44 25.19 -9.31
CA VAL A 92 -22.58 25.21 -8.11
C VAL A 92 -23.38 25.73 -6.90
N GLN A 93 -24.12 26.82 -7.04
CA GLN A 93 -24.92 27.39 -5.94
C GLN A 93 -26.07 26.46 -5.51
N GLU A 94 -26.73 25.77 -6.44
CA GLU A 94 -27.74 24.75 -6.14
C GLU A 94 -27.13 23.60 -5.31
N LEU A 95 -25.97 23.09 -5.72
CA LEU A 95 -25.24 22.01 -5.02
C LEU A 95 -24.78 22.44 -3.61
N ILE A 96 -24.37 23.68 -3.44
CA ILE A 96 -23.98 24.23 -2.11
C ILE A 96 -25.20 24.35 -1.19
N THR A 97 -26.35 24.76 -1.75
CA THR A 97 -27.56 25.06 -0.98
C THR A 97 -28.33 23.79 -0.60
N ASN A 98 -28.35 22.79 -1.48
CA ASN A 98 -29.07 21.53 -1.28
C ASN A 98 -28.17 20.30 -1.52
N PRO A 99 -27.16 20.07 -0.66
CA PRO A 99 -26.08 19.12 -0.93
C PRO A 99 -26.52 17.66 -0.92
N GLN A 100 -27.50 17.32 -0.11
CA GLN A 100 -27.85 15.91 0.14
C GLN A 100 -28.51 15.21 -1.04
N GLU A 101 -29.32 15.91 -1.81
CA GLU A 101 -30.01 15.33 -2.99
C GLU A 101 -29.19 15.42 -4.27
N LEU A 102 -28.45 16.51 -4.43
CA LEU A 102 -27.74 16.81 -5.67
C LEU A 102 -26.33 16.21 -5.74
N LEU A 103 -25.64 16.11 -4.59
CA LEU A 103 -24.30 15.52 -4.54
C LEU A 103 -24.29 14.00 -4.43
N ARG A 104 -25.37 13.38 -3.96
CA ARG A 104 -25.45 11.92 -3.82
C ARG A 104 -25.27 11.21 -5.18
N ARG A 105 -25.97 11.66 -6.23
CA ARG A 105 -25.85 11.09 -7.57
C ARG A 105 -24.49 11.34 -8.23
N PRO A 106 -23.95 12.58 -8.21
CA PRO A 106 -22.58 12.81 -8.68
C PRO A 106 -21.52 12.01 -7.91
N MET A 107 -21.67 11.84 -6.59
CA MET A 107 -20.75 11.06 -5.77
C MET A 107 -20.77 9.57 -6.12
N ASP A 108 -21.94 8.98 -6.37
CA ASP A 108 -22.08 7.58 -6.80
C ASP A 108 -21.39 7.32 -8.16
N LYS A 109 -21.24 8.34 -8.99
CA LYS A 109 -20.51 8.25 -10.26
C LYS A 109 -19.02 8.55 -10.10
N LEU A 110 -18.69 9.50 -9.24
CA LEU A 110 -17.33 10.01 -9.07
C LEU A 110 -16.44 9.05 -8.26
N ALA A 111 -16.99 8.42 -7.22
CA ALA A 111 -16.23 7.52 -6.38
C ALA A 111 -15.57 6.35 -7.14
N PRO A 112 -16.26 5.64 -8.05
CA PRO A 112 -15.65 4.59 -8.87
C PRO A 112 -14.52 5.12 -9.76
N GLU A 113 -14.70 6.29 -10.36
CA GLU A 113 -13.67 6.90 -11.21
C GLU A 113 -12.43 7.31 -10.40
N MET A 114 -12.64 7.87 -9.21
CA MET A 114 -11.54 8.20 -8.30
C MET A 114 -10.79 6.94 -7.82
N HIS A 115 -11.49 5.88 -7.46
CA HIS A 115 -10.86 4.61 -7.11
C HIS A 115 -10.02 4.07 -8.28
N LYS A 116 -10.53 4.18 -9.50
CA LYS A 116 -9.79 3.79 -10.70
C LYS A 116 -8.53 4.64 -10.90
N GLN A 117 -8.63 5.97 -10.76
CA GLN A 117 -7.48 6.88 -10.86
C GLN A 117 -6.44 6.60 -9.76
N MET A 118 -6.88 6.35 -8.53
CA MET A 118 -5.99 5.93 -7.44
C MET A 118 -5.28 4.61 -7.78
N ASP A 119 -6.00 3.64 -8.31
CA ASP A 119 -5.45 2.34 -8.71
C ASP A 119 -4.47 2.44 -9.89
N GLU A 120 -4.75 3.31 -10.85
CA GLU A 120 -3.85 3.55 -11.97
C GLU A 120 -2.57 4.27 -11.55
N ARG A 121 -2.67 5.18 -10.59
CA ARG A 121 -1.57 6.06 -10.17
C ARG A 121 -0.70 5.48 -9.09
N TYR A 122 -1.30 4.94 -8.02
CA TYR A 122 -0.55 4.55 -6.82
C TYR A 122 -0.17 3.08 -6.80
N ARG A 123 0.95 2.81 -6.15
CA ARG A 123 1.49 1.48 -5.87
C ARG A 123 1.87 1.39 -4.41
N VAL A 124 1.65 0.24 -3.81
CA VAL A 124 1.82 0.02 -2.38
C VAL A 124 2.75 -1.16 -2.15
N TYR A 125 3.74 -0.99 -1.28
CA TYR A 125 4.59 -2.07 -0.80
C TYR A 125 4.35 -2.28 0.68
N CYS A 126 3.68 -3.38 1.00
CA CYS A 126 3.29 -3.75 2.34
C CYS A 126 4.43 -4.48 3.05
N LEU A 127 4.76 -4.03 4.23
CA LEU A 127 5.81 -4.54 5.07
C LEU A 127 5.26 -4.78 6.48
N THR A 128 5.89 -5.63 7.28
CA THR A 128 5.48 -5.89 8.66
C THR A 128 6.68 -6.06 9.57
N ARG A 129 6.50 -5.87 10.88
CA ARG A 129 7.50 -6.24 11.89
C ARG A 129 7.42 -7.71 12.31
N ARG A 130 6.49 -8.49 11.78
CA ARG A 130 6.10 -9.83 12.23
C ARG A 130 6.57 -10.95 11.30
N PRO A 131 7.87 -11.38 11.31
CA PRO A 131 8.35 -12.44 10.43
C PRO A 131 7.86 -13.84 10.82
N ALA A 132 7.41 -14.00 12.07
CA ALA A 132 7.00 -15.28 12.66
C ALA A 132 5.49 -15.41 12.89
N SER A 133 4.67 -14.54 12.29
CA SER A 133 3.21 -14.59 12.44
C SER A 133 2.60 -15.72 11.60
N PRO A 134 1.94 -16.74 12.20
CA PRO A 134 1.27 -17.80 11.43
C PRO A 134 0.20 -17.27 10.47
N LEU A 135 -0.53 -16.23 10.87
CA LEU A 135 -1.57 -15.61 10.02
C LEU A 135 -0.96 -14.93 8.79
N MET A 136 0.17 -14.21 8.96
CA MET A 136 0.87 -13.59 7.82
C MET A 136 1.36 -14.65 6.83
N TRP A 137 1.95 -15.76 7.32
CA TRP A 137 2.35 -16.87 6.48
C TRP A 137 1.18 -17.53 5.75
N ALA A 138 0.04 -17.65 6.42
CA ALA A 138 -1.16 -18.25 5.83
C ALA A 138 -1.74 -17.38 4.72
N HIS A 139 -1.89 -16.07 4.97
CA HIS A 139 -2.58 -15.14 4.05
C HIS A 139 -1.69 -14.68 2.88
N TYR A 140 -0.40 -14.40 3.15
CA TYR A 140 0.45 -13.67 2.20
C TYR A 140 1.60 -14.50 1.61
N ALA A 141 1.89 -15.67 2.19
CA ALA A 141 2.95 -16.56 1.71
C ALA A 141 2.41 -17.90 1.17
N ASP A 142 1.36 -17.87 0.37
CA ASP A 142 0.79 -19.04 -0.26
C ASP A 142 0.59 -20.23 0.72
N HIS A 143 -0.14 -19.98 1.83
CA HIS A 143 -0.40 -21.01 2.85
C HIS A 143 0.89 -21.66 3.40
N HIS A 144 1.85 -20.83 3.82
CA HIS A 144 3.17 -21.24 4.33
C HIS A 144 4.11 -21.87 3.29
N ARG A 145 3.78 -21.84 1.98
CA ARG A 145 4.63 -22.40 0.91
C ARG A 145 5.52 -21.36 0.25
N GLY A 146 5.24 -20.07 0.47
CA GLY A 146 5.96 -18.94 -0.11
C GLY A 146 7.22 -18.56 0.65
N ILE A 147 7.59 -17.31 0.51
CA ILE A 147 8.79 -16.72 1.11
C ILE A 147 8.45 -15.42 1.84
N CYS A 148 9.37 -15.02 2.72
CA CYS A 148 9.37 -13.71 3.35
C CYS A 148 10.73 -13.05 3.16
N LEU A 149 10.74 -11.83 2.63
CA LEU A 149 11.96 -11.04 2.41
C LEU A 149 12.22 -10.18 3.64
N GLU A 150 13.43 -10.21 4.18
CA GLU A 150 13.88 -9.33 5.24
C GLU A 150 14.55 -8.09 4.65
N ILE A 151 13.99 -6.92 4.94
CA ILE A 151 14.40 -5.63 4.36
C ILE A 151 15.02 -4.74 5.44
N ASN A 152 16.23 -4.24 5.18
CA ASN A 152 16.85 -3.17 5.96
C ASN A 152 16.21 -1.83 5.59
N VAL A 153 15.40 -1.28 6.49
CA VAL A 153 14.68 -0.02 6.26
C VAL A 153 15.41 1.22 6.78
N ARG A 154 16.68 1.09 7.21
CA ARG A 154 17.54 2.25 7.47
C ARG A 154 18.02 2.93 6.20
N GLN A 155 17.85 2.28 5.05
CA GLN A 155 18.20 2.84 3.75
C GLN A 155 17.35 4.06 3.42
N PRO A 156 17.89 5.06 2.71
CA PRO A 156 17.08 6.16 2.16
C PRO A 156 15.85 5.63 1.45
N ASP A 157 14.78 6.40 1.45
CA ASP A 157 13.45 6.07 0.92
C ASP A 157 12.70 4.98 1.71
N LEU A 158 13.36 3.92 2.18
CA LEU A 158 12.70 2.83 2.91
C LEU A 158 12.39 3.20 4.36
N CYS A 159 13.17 4.08 4.97
CA CYS A 159 12.94 4.57 6.34
C CYS A 159 11.65 5.42 6.44
N ALA A 160 11.14 5.89 5.31
CA ALA A 160 9.88 6.62 5.20
C ALA A 160 8.65 5.70 5.16
N ALA A 161 8.80 4.37 5.27
CA ALA A 161 7.65 3.46 5.38
C ALA A 161 6.76 3.87 6.55
N ILE A 162 5.49 4.17 6.28
CA ILE A 162 4.54 4.68 7.27
C ILE A 162 3.80 3.52 7.92
N GLN A 163 3.68 3.56 9.25
CA GLN A 163 2.90 2.61 10.02
C GLN A 163 1.41 2.80 9.76
N VAL A 164 0.70 1.70 9.45
CA VAL A 164 -0.74 1.68 9.24
C VAL A 164 -1.47 1.98 10.55
N GLN A 165 -2.46 2.85 10.48
CA GLN A 165 -3.40 3.14 11.57
C GLN A 165 -4.61 2.22 11.48
N TYR A 166 -4.83 1.44 12.52
CA TYR A 166 -5.97 0.54 12.60
C TYR A 166 -7.17 1.21 13.27
N ARG A 167 -8.36 1.06 12.67
CA ARG A 167 -9.60 1.71 13.14
C ARG A 167 -10.77 0.73 13.10
N GLU A 168 -11.68 0.86 14.06
CA GLU A 168 -12.94 0.10 14.08
C GLU A 168 -13.96 0.65 13.09
N THR A 169 -13.94 1.97 12.88
CA THR A 169 -14.86 2.64 11.97
C THR A 169 -14.15 3.04 10.69
N TYR A 170 -14.80 2.82 9.57
CA TYR A 170 -14.27 3.17 8.27
C TYR A 170 -14.25 4.70 8.11
N PRO A 171 -13.09 5.31 7.89
CA PRO A 171 -12.98 6.75 7.78
C PRO A 171 -13.56 7.27 6.45
N SER A 172 -14.17 8.44 6.50
CA SER A 172 -14.56 9.18 5.32
C SER A 172 -13.49 10.22 4.97
N PHE A 173 -13.25 10.40 3.68
CA PHE A 173 -12.23 11.27 3.14
C PHE A 173 -12.84 12.39 2.32
N ARG A 174 -12.13 13.49 2.20
CA ARG A 174 -12.54 14.65 1.41
C ARG A 174 -12.03 14.51 -0.03
N LEU A 175 -12.90 14.84 -0.98
CA LEU A 175 -12.56 14.80 -2.41
C LEU A 175 -11.56 15.88 -2.84
N ASP A 176 -11.52 17.01 -2.13
CA ASP A 176 -10.70 18.17 -2.44
C ASP A 176 -9.28 18.09 -1.86
N ALA A 177 -8.98 17.03 -1.15
CA ALA A 177 -7.64 16.76 -0.60
C ALA A 177 -6.78 16.02 -1.64
N ASP A 178 -6.39 16.70 -2.71
CA ASP A 178 -5.61 16.17 -3.84
C ASP A 178 -4.36 15.35 -3.49
N ARG A 179 -3.93 15.39 -2.25
CA ARG A 179 -2.71 14.74 -1.76
C ARG A 179 -2.88 14.03 -0.43
N ASP A 180 -4.12 13.79 -0.01
CA ASP A 180 -4.37 13.01 1.19
C ASP A 180 -4.12 11.52 0.90
N LEU A 181 -2.95 11.03 1.33
CA LEU A 181 -2.59 9.62 1.25
C LEU A 181 -3.10 8.82 2.45
N SER A 182 -3.86 9.44 3.37
CA SER A 182 -4.39 8.76 4.57
C SER A 182 -5.21 7.50 4.26
N PRO A 183 -5.95 7.40 3.14
CA PRO A 183 -6.63 6.16 2.75
C PRO A 183 -5.68 4.97 2.59
N PHE A 184 -4.44 5.22 2.21
CA PHE A 184 -3.42 4.17 2.04
C PHE A 184 -2.77 3.74 3.36
N TYR A 185 -2.99 4.49 4.43
CA TYR A 185 -2.40 4.25 5.75
C TYR A 185 -3.43 3.95 6.83
N THR A 186 -4.68 3.68 6.43
CA THR A 186 -5.77 3.33 7.36
C THR A 186 -6.35 1.96 6.99
N LYS A 187 -6.54 1.09 7.98
CA LYS A 187 -7.05 -0.27 7.78
C LYS A 187 -7.98 -0.67 8.93
N SER A 188 -8.87 -1.67 8.72
CA SER A 188 -9.70 -2.22 9.79
C SER A 188 -8.86 -2.78 10.94
N SER A 189 -9.34 -2.59 12.17
CA SER A 189 -8.73 -3.16 13.38
C SER A 189 -8.64 -4.69 13.36
N ASP A 190 -9.47 -5.37 12.58
CA ASP A 190 -9.38 -6.82 12.37
C ASP A 190 -8.01 -7.27 11.82
N TRP A 191 -7.30 -6.39 11.12
CA TRP A 191 -5.98 -6.63 10.55
C TRP A 191 -4.83 -6.15 11.44
N GLN A 192 -5.10 -5.70 12.68
CA GLN A 192 -4.06 -5.14 13.56
C GLN A 192 -2.92 -6.12 13.87
N TYR A 193 -3.16 -7.42 13.77
CA TYR A 193 -2.13 -8.44 13.95
C TYR A 193 -1.00 -8.38 12.91
N GLU A 194 -1.22 -7.68 11.79
CA GLU A 194 -0.20 -7.51 10.74
C GLU A 194 0.92 -6.57 11.15
N ASP A 195 0.65 -5.59 12.02
CA ASP A 195 1.63 -4.57 12.43
C ASP A 195 2.33 -3.97 11.21
N GLU A 196 1.50 -3.47 10.27
CA GLU A 196 1.87 -3.15 8.90
C GLU A 196 2.54 -1.79 8.77
N TYR A 197 3.49 -1.71 7.85
CA TYR A 197 4.11 -0.49 7.35
C TYR A 197 3.99 -0.45 5.84
N ARG A 198 3.75 0.73 5.27
CA ARG A 198 3.57 0.90 3.83
C ARG A 198 4.52 1.92 3.23
N LEU A 199 5.10 1.57 2.08
CA LEU A 199 5.69 2.53 1.15
C LEU A 199 4.68 2.76 0.03
N ILE A 200 4.41 4.04 -0.25
CA ILE A 200 3.56 4.45 -1.37
C ILE A 200 4.43 5.05 -2.46
N ALA A 201 4.22 4.58 -3.66
CA ALA A 201 4.86 5.11 -4.87
C ALA A 201 3.80 5.55 -5.88
N GLU A 202 4.16 6.45 -6.76
CA GLU A 202 3.40 6.76 -7.96
C GLU A 202 3.99 6.01 -9.16
N GLU A 203 3.14 5.54 -10.07
CA GLU A 203 3.59 5.03 -11.36
C GLU A 203 4.20 6.19 -12.17
N GLU A 204 5.37 6.01 -12.75
CA GLU A 204 6.20 7.06 -13.34
C GLU A 204 5.47 7.89 -14.40
N ASP A 205 4.67 7.25 -15.25
CA ASP A 205 3.87 7.91 -16.29
C ASP A 205 2.63 8.65 -15.75
N ARG A 206 2.31 8.49 -14.46
CA ARG A 206 1.14 9.09 -13.78
C ARG A 206 1.55 9.98 -12.59
N ALA A 207 2.86 10.18 -12.39
CA ALA A 207 3.36 10.88 -11.23
C ALA A 207 3.11 12.40 -11.30
N PHE A 208 2.61 12.94 -10.19
CA PHE A 208 2.40 14.40 -10.04
C PHE A 208 3.44 15.07 -9.14
N SER A 209 4.24 14.31 -8.42
CA SER A 209 5.17 14.83 -7.43
C SER A 209 6.55 14.21 -7.58
N ASP A 210 7.58 15.05 -7.57
CA ASP A 210 8.96 14.57 -7.52
C ASP A 210 9.39 14.08 -6.12
N ARG A 211 8.50 14.25 -5.12
CA ARG A 211 8.77 13.89 -3.72
C ARG A 211 8.28 12.51 -3.33
N THR A 212 7.51 11.84 -4.18
CA THR A 212 7.04 10.47 -3.94
C THR A 212 7.98 9.45 -4.59
N LEU A 213 8.01 8.25 -4.04
CA LEU A 213 8.67 7.13 -4.71
C LEU A 213 8.04 6.90 -6.08
N LYS A 214 8.84 6.39 -7.02
CA LYS A 214 8.38 6.11 -8.38
C LYS A 214 8.52 4.63 -8.68
N THR A 215 7.48 4.06 -9.30
CA THR A 215 7.54 2.73 -9.89
C THR A 215 7.47 2.83 -11.41
N ARG A 216 8.08 1.89 -12.08
CA ARG A 216 7.91 1.67 -13.51
C ARG A 216 7.35 0.27 -13.73
N ASN A 217 6.16 0.17 -14.34
CA ASN A 217 5.44 -1.10 -14.50
C ASN A 217 5.28 -1.84 -13.17
N GLN A 218 4.94 -1.12 -12.08
CA GLN A 218 4.80 -1.63 -10.71
C GLN A 218 6.13 -2.02 -10.03
N PHE A 219 7.29 -1.84 -10.66
CA PHE A 219 8.56 -2.19 -10.05
C PHE A 219 9.27 -0.96 -9.48
N TYR A 220 9.78 -1.13 -8.27
CA TYR A 220 10.64 -0.17 -7.57
C TYR A 220 12.04 -0.77 -7.42
N LYS A 221 13.06 0.06 -7.63
CA LYS A 221 14.45 -0.37 -7.46
C LYS A 221 14.91 -0.12 -6.03
N LEU A 222 15.07 -1.19 -5.27
CA LEU A 222 15.61 -1.12 -3.91
C LEU A 222 17.04 -0.55 -3.90
N PRO A 223 17.37 0.32 -2.92
CA PRO A 223 18.75 0.70 -2.65
C PRO A 223 19.64 -0.53 -2.40
N SER A 224 20.90 -0.44 -2.78
CA SER A 224 21.85 -1.53 -2.55
C SER A 224 21.96 -1.87 -1.06
N GLY A 225 22.01 -3.14 -0.71
CA GLY A 225 22.08 -3.58 0.69
C GLY A 225 20.75 -3.55 1.45
N SER A 226 19.62 -3.25 0.78
CA SER A 226 18.30 -3.27 1.43
C SER A 226 17.82 -4.68 1.73
N LEU A 227 18.04 -5.66 0.85
CA LEU A 227 17.65 -7.04 1.08
C LEU A 227 18.69 -7.75 1.94
N ILE A 228 18.27 -8.28 3.10
CA ILE A 228 19.14 -8.92 4.10
C ILE A 228 19.07 -10.42 4.00
N SER A 229 17.87 -10.99 3.99
CA SER A 229 17.67 -12.43 3.97
C SER A 229 16.38 -12.83 3.25
N ILE A 230 16.30 -14.10 2.89
CA ILE A 230 15.09 -14.75 2.41
C ILE A 230 14.72 -15.82 3.44
N ILE A 231 13.50 -15.75 3.97
CA ILE A 231 12.95 -16.76 4.87
C ILE A 231 12.03 -17.65 4.04
N ILE A 232 12.27 -18.94 4.05
CA ILE A 232 11.49 -19.95 3.30
C ILE A 232 10.38 -20.46 4.21
N GLY A 233 9.15 -20.56 3.70
CA GLY A 233 7.99 -21.01 4.46
C GLY A 233 8.07 -22.49 4.89
N VAL A 234 7.36 -22.83 5.96
CA VAL A 234 7.35 -24.18 6.58
C VAL A 234 6.97 -25.27 5.59
N HIS A 235 5.97 -24.98 4.75
CA HIS A 235 5.44 -25.95 3.77
C HIS A 235 6.01 -25.77 2.35
N ALA A 236 7.09 -25.01 2.19
CA ALA A 236 7.71 -24.82 0.90
C ALA A 236 8.17 -26.20 0.33
N PRO A 237 7.83 -26.53 -0.91
CA PRO A 237 8.32 -27.73 -1.56
C PRO A 237 9.86 -27.78 -1.66
N ASP A 238 10.45 -28.96 -1.68
CA ASP A 238 11.91 -29.11 -1.83
C ASP A 238 12.43 -28.52 -3.16
N GLU A 239 11.64 -28.59 -4.20
CA GLU A 239 11.93 -27.92 -5.48
C GLU A 239 12.05 -26.40 -5.32
N THR A 240 11.11 -25.77 -4.59
CA THR A 240 11.16 -24.34 -4.27
C THR A 240 12.45 -24.00 -3.51
N ARG A 241 12.82 -24.81 -2.51
CA ARG A 241 14.06 -24.61 -1.73
C ARG A 241 15.31 -24.68 -2.60
N ARG A 242 15.38 -25.69 -3.49
CA ARG A 242 16.49 -25.84 -4.43
C ARG A 242 16.56 -24.66 -5.40
N THR A 243 15.42 -24.24 -5.94
CA THR A 243 15.33 -23.11 -6.87
C THR A 243 15.79 -21.81 -6.20
N ILE A 244 15.36 -21.52 -4.98
CA ILE A 244 15.79 -20.33 -4.23
C ILE A 244 17.31 -20.33 -4.05
N ARG A 245 17.90 -21.43 -3.59
CA ARG A 245 19.35 -21.56 -3.43
C ARG A 245 20.09 -21.30 -4.75
N SER A 246 19.66 -21.95 -5.81
CA SER A 246 20.24 -21.76 -7.14
C SER A 246 20.17 -20.30 -7.63
N ILE A 247 19.06 -19.59 -7.39
CA ILE A 247 18.95 -18.16 -7.77
C ILE A 247 19.89 -17.30 -6.92
N VAL A 248 19.97 -17.56 -5.60
CA VAL A 248 20.87 -16.85 -4.70
C VAL A 248 22.32 -17.05 -5.13
N ASP A 249 22.76 -18.29 -5.38
CA ASP A 249 24.11 -18.63 -5.83
C ASP A 249 24.47 -17.91 -7.14
N ARG A 250 23.57 -17.95 -8.13
CA ARG A 250 23.78 -17.27 -9.41
C ARG A 250 23.82 -15.74 -9.30
N SER A 251 23.12 -15.17 -8.30
CA SER A 251 23.11 -13.73 -8.11
C SER A 251 24.44 -13.15 -7.66
N GLY A 252 25.34 -13.97 -7.14
CA GLY A 252 26.63 -13.57 -6.55
C GLY A 252 26.49 -12.70 -5.29
N LYS A 253 25.27 -12.57 -4.72
CA LYS A 253 25.03 -11.78 -3.53
C LYS A 253 25.28 -12.63 -2.26
N ASN A 254 25.96 -12.04 -1.31
CA ASN A 254 26.07 -12.63 0.04
C ASN A 254 24.76 -12.38 0.79
N LEU A 255 23.77 -13.27 0.59
CA LEU A 255 22.42 -13.17 1.14
C LEU A 255 22.14 -14.41 1.99
N SER A 256 21.65 -14.17 3.20
CA SER A 256 21.26 -15.26 4.11
C SER A 256 19.96 -15.93 3.66
N ILE A 257 19.94 -17.25 3.59
CA ILE A 257 18.73 -18.07 3.45
C ILE A 257 18.41 -18.62 4.83
N ARG A 258 17.15 -18.43 5.26
CA ARG A 258 16.65 -18.89 6.56
C ARG A 258 15.43 -19.78 6.35
N GLN A 259 15.11 -20.63 7.30
CA GLN A 259 13.97 -21.53 7.24
C GLN A 259 12.98 -21.22 8.35
N ALA A 260 11.70 -21.06 8.00
CA ALA A 260 10.61 -21.07 8.96
C ALA A 260 10.29 -22.51 9.36
N ALA A 261 10.16 -22.76 10.65
CA ALA A 261 9.83 -24.06 11.22
C ALA A 261 8.67 -23.92 12.21
N ARG A 262 7.90 -24.98 12.38
CA ARG A 262 6.85 -25.03 13.40
C ARG A 262 7.48 -25.36 14.76
N ALA A 263 7.16 -24.59 15.81
CA ALA A 263 7.51 -24.98 17.15
C ALA A 263 6.87 -26.32 17.52
N PRO A 264 7.57 -27.19 18.26
CA PRO A 264 7.06 -28.54 18.55
C PRO A 264 5.94 -28.56 19.60
N ASP A 265 5.89 -27.55 20.46
CA ASP A 265 5.12 -27.53 21.71
C ASP A 265 4.12 -26.36 21.82
N ARG A 266 4.12 -25.45 20.85
CA ARG A 266 3.26 -24.25 20.88
C ARG A 266 2.90 -23.74 19.48
N TYR A 267 1.88 -22.88 19.39
CA TYR A 267 1.44 -22.26 18.13
C TYR A 267 2.33 -21.09 17.76
N GLU A 268 3.56 -21.39 17.36
CA GLU A 268 4.58 -20.41 17.00
C GLU A 268 5.40 -20.88 15.78
N ILE A 269 5.81 -19.92 14.97
CA ILE A 269 6.79 -20.14 13.90
C ILE A 269 8.14 -19.69 14.41
N LEU A 270 9.09 -20.60 14.37
CA LEU A 270 10.50 -20.32 14.63
C LEU A 270 11.17 -19.98 13.30
N ILE A 271 12.08 -19.02 13.33
CA ILE A 271 12.93 -18.69 12.18
C ILE A 271 14.35 -19.12 12.53
N ASP A 272 14.82 -20.15 11.88
CA ASP A 272 16.15 -20.69 12.10
C ASP A 272 17.24 -19.66 11.77
N PRO A 273 18.43 -19.72 12.40
CA PRO A 273 19.58 -18.94 12.00
C PRO A 273 19.93 -19.23 10.52
N PRO A 274 20.75 -18.37 9.88
CA PRO A 274 21.15 -18.56 8.49
C PRO A 274 21.76 -19.94 8.27
N ILE A 275 21.36 -20.60 7.17
CA ILE A 275 21.87 -21.91 6.72
C ILE A 275 23.12 -21.65 5.86
#